data_583e15518cf90a8a3c01d56814be247c
#
_entry.id   583e15518cf90a8a3c01d56814be247c
#
_cell.length_a   1.000
_cell.length_b   1.000
_cell.length_c   1.000
_cell.angle_alpha   90.00
_cell.angle_beta   90.00
_cell.angle_gamma   90.00
#
_symmetry.space_group_name_H-M   'P 1'
#
loop_
_entity.id
_entity.type
_entity.pdbx_description
1 polymer ?
#
loop_
_entity_poly.entity_id
_entity_poly.type
_entity_poly.pdbx_seq_one_letter_code
_entity_poly.pdbx_strand_id
1 'polypeptide(L)'
;MTRLRSALLTLTLATGAVPSYAHHSFAMYDRNITYVLTGVVVSINPDPSHLQLLFVPLNAERTALVRDDKDERIVWNVEMEGSAASAREGITASNFARGTVISVALNPLRNGEPGGSRVGVMFRCPQDKPPAAGMHCDSVAGAIAYGEGPLTTPTQTWTP
;
A
#
# COMPACT_ATOMS: atom_id res chain seq x y z
N MET A 1 10.09 45.52 -64.97
CA MET A 1 8.88 44.78 -64.53
C MET A 1 9.33 43.67 -63.62
N THR A 2 9.42 43.92 -62.32
CA THR A 2 9.99 43.02 -61.32
C THR A 2 8.85 42.34 -60.58
N ARG A 3 8.73 41.00 -60.72
CA ARG A 3 7.68 40.24 -60.05
C ARG A 3 8.18 39.84 -58.65
N LEU A 4 7.55 40.42 -57.63
CA LEU A 4 7.74 40.01 -56.22
C LEU A 4 7.07 38.67 -55.98
N ARG A 5 7.84 37.64 -55.60
CA ARG A 5 7.31 36.33 -55.17
C ARG A 5 7.20 36.35 -53.65
N SER A 6 5.96 36.42 -53.14
CA SER A 6 5.65 36.24 -51.71
C SER A 6 5.81 34.79 -51.36
N ALA A 7 6.78 34.46 -50.50
CA ALA A 7 6.91 33.17 -49.88
C ALA A 7 6.05 33.15 -48.61
N LEU A 8 4.98 32.31 -48.60
CA LEU A 8 4.18 32.03 -47.40
C LEU A 8 4.97 31.02 -46.56
N LEU A 9 5.41 31.46 -45.39
CA LEU A 9 6.06 30.62 -44.40
C LEU A 9 4.96 29.98 -43.52
N THR A 10 4.63 28.71 -43.76
CA THR A 10 3.70 27.94 -42.90
C THR A 10 4.44 27.48 -41.68
N LEU A 11 4.16 28.10 -40.52
CA LEU A 11 4.67 27.71 -39.23
C LEU A 11 3.80 26.55 -38.71
N THR A 12 4.29 25.31 -38.85
CA THR A 12 3.67 24.13 -38.24
C THR A 12 3.98 24.11 -36.75
N LEU A 13 2.96 24.38 -35.94
CA LEU A 13 2.99 24.23 -34.48
C LEU A 13 2.98 22.74 -34.16
N ALA A 14 4.13 22.14 -33.88
CA ALA A 14 4.23 20.79 -33.33
C ALA A 14 3.78 20.85 -31.87
N THR A 15 2.51 20.51 -31.60
CA THR A 15 2.03 20.25 -30.26
C THR A 15 2.65 18.95 -29.77
N GLY A 16 3.75 19.05 -29.02
CA GLY A 16 4.34 17.92 -28.32
C GLY A 16 3.35 17.40 -27.31
N ALA A 17 2.83 16.20 -27.53
CA ALA A 17 2.09 15.46 -26.51
C ALA A 17 3.07 15.15 -25.37
N VAL A 18 3.00 15.91 -24.27
CA VAL A 18 3.66 15.56 -23.02
C VAL A 18 2.98 14.29 -22.51
N PRO A 19 3.73 13.20 -22.25
CA PRO A 19 3.15 12.02 -21.63
C PRO A 19 2.59 12.44 -20.27
N SER A 20 1.27 12.45 -20.15
CA SER A 20 0.60 12.56 -18.87
C SER A 20 0.88 11.26 -18.12
N TYR A 21 1.86 11.28 -17.21
CA TYR A 21 1.98 10.25 -16.20
C TYR A 21 0.72 10.34 -15.36
N ALA A 22 -0.21 9.43 -15.61
CA ALA A 22 -1.35 9.21 -14.73
C ALA A 22 -0.79 8.70 -13.40
N HIS A 23 -0.42 9.62 -12.49
CA HIS A 23 -0.32 9.28 -11.09
C HIS A 23 -1.70 8.75 -10.71
N HIS A 24 -1.76 7.47 -10.35
CA HIS A 24 -2.97 6.88 -9.82
C HIS A 24 -3.47 7.81 -8.73
N SER A 25 -4.62 8.41 -8.98
CA SER A 25 -5.15 9.45 -8.13
C SER A 25 -5.41 8.85 -6.76
N PHE A 26 -4.84 9.43 -5.70
CA PHE A 26 -5.19 9.10 -4.30
C PHE A 26 -6.70 9.22 -4.03
N ALA A 27 -7.48 9.69 -5.02
CA ALA A 27 -8.93 9.78 -4.98
C ALA A 27 -9.63 8.42 -4.81
N MET A 28 -8.98 7.30 -5.14
CA MET A 28 -9.55 5.97 -4.93
C MET A 28 -9.56 5.54 -3.47
N TYR A 29 -8.75 6.16 -2.61
CA TYR A 29 -8.67 5.85 -1.18
C TYR A 29 -9.49 6.83 -0.35
N ASP A 30 -10.13 6.36 0.73
CA ASP A 30 -10.80 7.22 1.70
C ASP A 30 -9.82 7.68 2.77
N ARG A 31 -9.26 8.86 2.59
CA ARG A 31 -8.27 9.44 3.51
C ARG A 31 -8.84 9.89 4.85
N ASN A 32 -10.16 9.89 5.02
CA ASN A 32 -10.82 10.19 6.29
C ASN A 32 -10.91 8.94 7.19
N ILE A 33 -10.70 7.76 6.59
CA ILE A 33 -10.74 6.48 7.29
C ILE A 33 -9.31 5.93 7.36
N THR A 34 -8.90 5.50 8.54
CA THR A 34 -7.68 4.74 8.75
C THR A 34 -8.02 3.45 9.48
N TYR A 35 -7.72 2.33 8.85
CA TYR A 35 -7.72 1.03 9.50
C TYR A 35 -6.30 0.68 9.96
N VAL A 36 -6.18 -0.03 11.07
CA VAL A 36 -4.95 -0.71 11.47
C VAL A 36 -5.21 -2.19 11.49
N LEU A 37 -4.55 -2.89 10.59
CA LEU A 37 -4.73 -4.34 10.42
C LEU A 37 -3.45 -5.07 10.81
N THR A 38 -3.62 -6.18 11.53
CA THR A 38 -2.55 -7.16 11.77
C THR A 38 -2.86 -8.42 11.00
N GLY A 39 -1.90 -8.94 10.26
CA GLY A 39 -2.15 -10.10 9.41
C GLY A 39 -0.87 -10.79 8.94
N VAL A 40 -1.06 -11.83 8.16
CA VAL A 40 0.01 -12.70 7.65
C VAL A 40 0.26 -12.42 6.18
N VAL A 41 1.49 -12.09 5.82
CA VAL A 41 1.91 -11.82 4.44
C VAL A 41 1.70 -13.05 3.56
N VAL A 42 1.06 -12.83 2.42
CA VAL A 42 0.89 -13.80 1.33
C VAL A 42 1.98 -13.64 0.28
N SER A 43 2.18 -12.40 -0.16
CA SER A 43 3.22 -12.05 -1.12
C SER A 43 3.52 -10.57 -1.09
N ILE A 44 4.67 -10.20 -1.63
CA ILE A 44 5.03 -8.84 -1.96
C ILE A 44 5.35 -8.79 -3.45
N ASN A 45 4.71 -7.89 -4.17
CA ASN A 45 4.87 -7.73 -5.61
C ASN A 45 5.63 -6.43 -5.85
N PRO A 46 6.92 -6.51 -6.20
CA PRO A 46 7.70 -5.32 -6.51
C PRO A 46 7.25 -4.74 -7.84
N ASP A 47 6.96 -3.44 -7.84
CA ASP A 47 6.65 -2.67 -9.03
C ASP A 47 7.41 -1.33 -8.94
N PRO A 48 7.98 -0.82 -10.05
CA PRO A 48 8.72 0.44 -10.03
C PRO A 48 7.90 1.63 -9.54
N SER A 49 6.60 1.65 -9.82
CA SER A 49 5.70 2.75 -9.49
C SER A 49 5.05 2.56 -8.12
N HIS A 50 4.54 1.36 -7.85
CA HIS A 50 3.75 1.05 -6.66
C HIS A 50 4.00 -0.38 -6.18
N LEU A 51 4.78 -0.53 -5.11
CA LEU A 51 4.94 -1.82 -4.47
C LEU A 51 3.62 -2.25 -3.83
N GLN A 52 3.23 -3.50 -4.04
CA GLN A 52 2.02 -4.08 -3.46
C GLN A 52 2.38 -5.18 -2.47
N LEU A 53 1.82 -5.11 -1.28
CA LEU A 53 1.93 -6.14 -0.26
C LEU A 53 0.56 -6.77 -0.03
N LEU A 54 0.47 -8.08 -0.28
CA LEU A 54 -0.73 -8.86 -0.06
C LEU A 54 -0.62 -9.59 1.26
N PHE A 55 -1.64 -9.47 2.10
CA PHE A 55 -1.72 -10.16 3.38
C PHE A 55 -3.16 -10.55 3.73
N VAL A 56 -3.33 -11.53 4.60
CA VAL A 56 -4.62 -11.91 5.16
C VAL A 56 -4.67 -11.43 6.61
N PRO A 57 -5.66 -10.60 7.00
CA PRO A 57 -5.82 -10.18 8.38
C PRO A 57 -5.99 -11.35 9.34
N LEU A 58 -5.50 -11.19 10.55
CA LEU A 58 -5.84 -12.04 11.69
C LEU A 58 -7.10 -11.51 12.37
N ASN A 59 -7.90 -12.42 12.93
CA ASN A 59 -9.06 -12.07 13.76
C ASN A 59 -8.62 -11.27 15.00
N ALA A 60 -9.58 -10.74 15.76
CA ALA A 60 -9.31 -9.94 16.96
C ALA A 60 -8.49 -10.71 18.00
N GLU A 61 -8.72 -12.00 18.13
CA GLU A 61 -8.02 -12.91 19.05
C GLU A 61 -6.60 -13.26 18.59
N ARG A 62 -6.22 -12.93 17.33
CA ARG A 62 -4.93 -13.26 16.70
C ARG A 62 -4.66 -14.76 16.52
N THR A 63 -5.73 -15.58 16.52
CA THR A 63 -5.66 -17.04 16.49
C THR A 63 -5.96 -17.64 15.11
N ALA A 64 -6.66 -16.89 14.23
CA ALA A 64 -7.08 -17.38 12.93
C ALA A 64 -7.02 -16.28 11.86
N LEU A 65 -6.84 -16.70 10.60
CA LEU A 65 -6.96 -15.82 9.43
C LEU A 65 -8.44 -15.50 9.18
N VAL A 66 -8.72 -14.24 8.87
CA VAL A 66 -10.08 -13.79 8.53
C VAL A 66 -10.53 -14.40 7.21
N ARG A 67 -11.78 -14.83 7.17
CA ARG A 67 -12.46 -15.43 6.03
C ARG A 67 -13.80 -14.76 5.77
N ASP A 68 -14.27 -14.86 4.54
CA ASP A 68 -15.59 -14.41 4.14
C ASP A 68 -16.69 -15.46 4.45
N ASP A 69 -17.92 -15.19 4.05
CA ASP A 69 -19.09 -16.06 4.21
C ASP A 69 -19.00 -17.37 3.39
N LYS A 70 -18.06 -17.49 2.46
CA LYS A 70 -17.77 -18.70 1.67
C LYS A 70 -16.58 -19.49 2.21
N ASP A 71 -16.07 -19.13 3.40
CA ASP A 71 -14.86 -19.69 3.98
C ASP A 71 -13.57 -19.42 3.16
N GLU A 72 -13.57 -18.40 2.29
CA GLU A 72 -12.40 -17.97 1.54
C GLU A 72 -11.62 -16.90 2.32
N ARG A 73 -10.29 -16.91 2.22
CA ARG A 73 -9.43 -15.93 2.89
C ARG A 73 -9.64 -14.55 2.29
N ILE A 74 -9.90 -13.54 3.12
CA ILE A 74 -9.95 -12.15 2.67
C ILE A 74 -8.52 -11.64 2.52
N VAL A 75 -8.08 -11.48 1.28
CA VAL A 75 -6.73 -10.97 0.98
C VAL A 75 -6.77 -9.47 0.77
N TRP A 76 -6.07 -8.73 1.63
CA TRP A 76 -5.88 -7.29 1.49
C TRP A 76 -4.66 -6.99 0.61
N ASN A 77 -4.82 -6.00 -0.27
CA ASN A 77 -3.72 -5.43 -1.05
C ASN A 77 -3.36 -4.04 -0.49
N VAL A 78 -2.16 -3.90 0.04
CA VAL A 78 -1.63 -2.61 0.50
C VAL A 78 -0.69 -2.05 -0.55
N GLU A 79 -1.08 -0.91 -1.12
CA GLU A 79 -0.26 -0.14 -2.04
C GLU A 79 0.67 0.78 -1.26
N MET A 80 1.92 0.84 -1.69
CA MET A 80 2.98 1.68 -1.14
C MET A 80 3.67 2.43 -2.26
N GLU A 81 4.65 3.24 -1.91
CA GLU A 81 5.57 3.84 -2.87
C GLU A 81 6.27 2.78 -3.72
N GLY A 82 6.85 3.19 -4.84
CA GLY A 82 7.57 2.28 -5.74
C GLY A 82 8.68 1.50 -5.03
N SER A 83 9.02 0.35 -5.58
CA SER A 83 9.92 -0.63 -4.96
C SER A 83 11.27 -0.07 -4.52
N ALA A 84 11.83 0.91 -5.26
CA ALA A 84 13.09 1.53 -4.88
C ALA A 84 12.98 2.40 -3.62
N ALA A 85 11.87 3.12 -3.43
CA ALA A 85 11.59 3.92 -2.24
C ALA A 85 11.32 3.00 -1.03
N SER A 86 10.44 2.02 -1.21
CA SER A 86 10.12 1.02 -0.18
C SER A 86 11.34 0.24 0.28
N ALA A 87 12.26 -0.12 -0.63
CA ALA A 87 13.50 -0.83 -0.28
C ALA A 87 14.45 0.02 0.59
N ARG A 88 14.46 1.36 0.43
CA ARG A 88 15.24 2.25 1.31
C ARG A 88 14.73 2.23 2.75
N GLU A 89 13.44 1.99 2.95
CA GLU A 89 12.83 1.76 4.26
C GLU A 89 13.00 0.32 4.74
N GLY A 90 13.64 -0.56 3.96
CA GLY A 90 13.79 -1.98 4.29
C GLY A 90 12.57 -2.85 3.92
N ILE A 91 11.59 -2.29 3.21
CA ILE A 91 10.41 -3.05 2.76
C ILE A 91 10.80 -3.81 1.49
N THR A 92 11.18 -5.07 1.67
CA THR A 92 11.69 -5.95 0.61
C THR A 92 11.06 -7.33 0.70
N ALA A 93 11.14 -8.11 -0.37
CA ALA A 93 10.62 -9.48 -0.39
C ALA A 93 11.28 -10.39 0.66
N SER A 94 12.55 -10.15 1.02
CA SER A 94 13.23 -10.91 2.06
C SER A 94 12.74 -10.57 3.47
N ASN A 95 12.44 -9.30 3.75
CA ASN A 95 11.95 -8.85 5.06
C ASN A 95 10.45 -9.14 5.25
N PHE A 96 9.71 -9.26 4.15
CA PHE A 96 8.27 -9.52 4.14
C PHE A 96 7.95 -10.81 3.38
N ALA A 97 8.71 -11.87 3.69
CA ALA A 97 8.48 -13.19 3.14
C ALA A 97 7.09 -13.72 3.53
N ARG A 98 6.57 -14.65 2.72
CA ARG A 98 5.31 -15.32 3.01
C ARG A 98 5.31 -15.92 4.44
N GLY A 99 4.24 -15.69 5.18
CA GLY A 99 4.10 -16.14 6.56
C GLY A 99 4.54 -15.12 7.61
N THR A 100 5.16 -14.01 7.20
CA THR A 100 5.52 -12.93 8.12
C THR A 100 4.27 -12.27 8.71
N VAL A 101 4.24 -12.06 10.02
CA VAL A 101 3.17 -11.31 10.70
C VAL A 101 3.53 -9.84 10.70
N ILE A 102 2.60 -9.00 10.25
CA ILE A 102 2.76 -7.55 10.15
C ILE A 102 1.58 -6.81 10.79
N SER A 103 1.82 -5.56 11.18
CA SER A 103 0.78 -4.58 11.46
C SER A 103 0.99 -3.35 10.58
N VAL A 104 -0.06 -2.94 9.88
CA VAL A 104 -0.03 -1.82 8.94
C VAL A 104 -1.27 -0.94 9.12
N ALA A 105 -1.05 0.38 9.10
CA ALA A 105 -2.12 1.36 8.97
C ALA A 105 -2.34 1.67 7.48
N LEU A 106 -3.59 1.81 7.07
CA LEU A 106 -3.95 2.09 5.69
C LEU A 106 -5.23 2.92 5.56
N ASN A 107 -5.31 3.70 4.49
CA ASN A 107 -6.56 4.30 4.04
C ASN A 107 -7.23 3.33 3.06
N PRO A 108 -8.47 2.88 3.31
CA PRO A 108 -9.12 1.86 2.50
C PRO A 108 -9.56 2.37 1.13
N LEU A 109 -9.80 1.47 0.21
CA LEU A 109 -10.47 1.76 -1.06
C LEU A 109 -11.92 2.21 -0.80
N ARG A 110 -12.37 3.25 -1.53
CA ARG A 110 -13.74 3.78 -1.43
C ARG A 110 -14.82 2.83 -1.92
N ASN A 111 -14.46 1.87 -2.76
CA ASN A 111 -15.40 0.86 -3.29
C ASN A 111 -15.67 -0.29 -2.30
N GLY A 112 -15.00 -0.31 -1.13
CA GLY A 112 -15.17 -1.33 -0.12
C GLY A 112 -14.40 -2.63 -0.38
N GLU A 113 -13.66 -2.74 -1.50
CA GLU A 113 -12.81 -3.90 -1.73
C GLU A 113 -11.66 -3.96 -0.72
N PRO A 114 -11.14 -5.17 -0.39
CA PRO A 114 -10.07 -5.34 0.59
C PRO A 114 -8.73 -4.85 0.04
N GLY A 115 -8.52 -3.54 0.12
CA GLY A 115 -7.32 -2.86 -0.34
C GLY A 115 -7.20 -1.47 0.24
N GLY A 116 -5.99 -0.90 0.18
CA GLY A 116 -5.75 0.43 0.69
C GLY A 116 -4.34 0.92 0.44
N SER A 117 -4.11 2.20 0.68
CA SER A 117 -2.79 2.83 0.65
C SER A 117 -2.20 2.89 2.06
N ARG A 118 -0.93 2.48 2.21
CA ARG A 118 -0.22 2.54 3.49
C ARG A 118 -0.19 3.97 4.05
N VAL A 119 -0.35 4.06 5.36
CA VAL A 119 -0.20 5.31 6.13
C VAL A 119 0.87 5.12 7.21
N GLY A 120 1.91 5.94 7.16
CA GLY A 120 2.95 5.96 8.18
C GLY A 120 3.76 4.66 8.29
N VAL A 121 4.17 4.36 9.53
CA VAL A 121 5.04 3.22 9.85
C VAL A 121 4.28 1.89 9.74
N MET A 122 5.00 0.85 9.33
CA MET A 122 4.56 -0.53 9.38
C MET A 122 5.45 -1.33 10.32
N PHE A 123 4.89 -2.27 11.06
CA PHE A 123 5.64 -3.11 11.99
C PHE A 123 5.62 -4.57 11.53
N ARG A 124 6.76 -5.22 11.68
CA ARG A 124 6.90 -6.68 11.57
C ARG A 124 7.05 -7.28 12.95
N CYS A 125 6.20 -8.23 13.29
CA CYS A 125 6.35 -9.03 14.50
C CYS A 125 7.59 -9.95 14.41
N PRO A 126 8.20 -10.33 15.53
CA PRO A 126 9.14 -11.45 15.56
C PRO A 126 8.46 -12.73 15.08
N GLN A 127 9.22 -13.63 14.43
CA GLN A 127 8.69 -14.80 13.72
C GLN A 127 7.77 -15.68 14.58
N ASP A 128 8.09 -15.89 15.84
CA ASP A 128 7.37 -16.81 16.74
C ASP A 128 6.58 -16.08 17.83
N LYS A 129 6.34 -14.78 17.66
CA LYS A 129 5.66 -13.96 18.67
C LYS A 129 4.58 -13.09 18.02
N PRO A 130 3.40 -13.66 17.69
CA PRO A 130 2.27 -12.84 17.27
C PRO A 130 1.84 -11.91 18.42
N PRO A 131 1.19 -10.78 18.15
CA PRO A 131 0.68 -9.92 19.20
C PRO A 131 -0.46 -10.58 19.97
N ALA A 132 -0.69 -10.12 21.19
CA ALA A 132 -1.85 -10.54 21.98
C ALA A 132 -3.17 -10.12 21.32
N ALA A 133 -4.28 -10.70 21.76
CA ALA A 133 -5.63 -10.35 21.31
C ALA A 133 -5.86 -8.83 21.36
N GLY A 134 -6.39 -8.26 20.30
CA GLY A 134 -6.63 -6.84 20.16
C GLY A 134 -5.38 -5.95 19.97
N MET A 135 -4.17 -6.50 20.10
CA MET A 135 -2.92 -5.76 19.99
C MET A 135 -2.33 -5.85 18.58
N HIS A 136 -1.32 -5.00 18.33
CA HIS A 136 -0.57 -4.94 17.08
C HIS A 136 0.93 -5.21 17.31
N CYS A 137 1.71 -5.40 16.23
CA CYS A 137 3.13 -5.77 16.32
C CYS A 137 3.98 -4.75 17.06
N ASP A 138 3.63 -3.46 17.09
CA ASP A 138 4.32 -2.40 17.84
C ASP A 138 4.34 -2.66 19.36
N SER A 139 3.39 -3.44 19.89
CA SER A 139 3.34 -3.84 21.29
C SER A 139 4.23 -5.04 21.63
N VAL A 140 4.83 -5.69 20.62
CA VAL A 140 5.61 -6.92 20.80
C VAL A 140 7.10 -6.61 20.93
N ALA A 141 7.71 -7.05 22.02
CA ALA A 141 9.15 -6.89 22.21
C ALA A 141 9.97 -7.59 21.11
N GLY A 142 10.82 -6.82 20.42
CA GLY A 142 11.60 -7.29 19.28
C GLY A 142 10.90 -7.11 17.93
N ALA A 143 9.76 -6.44 17.88
CA ALA A 143 9.16 -6.00 16.62
C ALA A 143 10.08 -5.00 15.90
N ILE A 144 10.03 -5.02 14.57
CA ILE A 144 10.83 -4.14 13.71
C ILE A 144 9.90 -3.13 13.03
N ALA A 145 10.21 -1.85 13.20
CA ALA A 145 9.53 -0.75 12.51
C ALA A 145 10.13 -0.53 11.11
N TYR A 146 9.29 -0.21 10.14
CA TYR A 146 9.62 0.18 8.78
C TYR A 146 8.96 1.53 8.49
N GLY A 147 9.77 2.57 8.37
CA GLY A 147 9.37 3.98 8.40
C GLY A 147 9.63 4.60 9.77
N GLU A 148 9.20 5.85 9.96
CA GLU A 148 9.43 6.63 11.17
C GLU A 148 8.14 6.86 11.96
N GLY A 149 8.25 6.87 13.28
CA GLY A 149 7.17 7.18 14.20
C GLY A 149 6.43 5.97 14.77
N PRO A 150 5.34 6.19 15.51
CA PRO A 150 4.48 5.14 16.05
C PRO A 150 3.53 4.59 14.98
N LEU A 151 2.94 3.43 15.25
CA LEU A 151 1.81 2.94 14.47
C LEU A 151 0.67 3.96 14.51
N THR A 152 0.11 4.29 13.36
CA THR A 152 -0.96 5.29 13.25
C THR A 152 -2.21 4.81 14.00
N THR A 153 -2.84 5.70 14.76
CA THR A 153 -4.09 5.37 15.46
C THR A 153 -5.23 5.17 14.46
N PRO A 154 -5.99 4.08 14.54
CA PRO A 154 -7.13 3.87 13.64
C PRO A 154 -8.26 4.87 13.94
N THR A 155 -8.95 5.32 12.90
CA THR A 155 -10.18 6.13 13.04
C THR A 155 -11.42 5.23 13.06
N GLN A 156 -11.32 4.02 12.53
CA GLN A 156 -12.37 3.00 12.51
C GLN A 156 -11.78 1.60 12.65
N THR A 157 -12.56 0.69 13.21
CA THR A 157 -12.27 -0.75 13.20
C THR A 157 -12.84 -1.37 11.95
N TRP A 158 -11.99 -2.10 11.20
CA TRP A 158 -12.47 -2.90 10.09
C TRP A 158 -13.09 -4.20 10.61
N THR A 159 -14.25 -4.54 10.08
CA THR A 159 -14.94 -5.83 10.29
C THR A 159 -15.19 -6.48 8.94
N PRO A 160 -14.97 -7.81 8.77
CA PRO A 160 -15.24 -8.53 7.53
C PRO A 160 -16.72 -8.59 7.18
#